data_513ffdb42e00bf3b6d9195b6d357420a
#
_entry.id   513ffdb42e00bf3b6d9195b6d357420a
#
_cell.length_a   1.000
_cell.length_b   1.000
_cell.length_c   1.000
_cell.angle_alpha   90.00
_cell.angle_beta   90.00
_cell.angle_gamma   90.00
#
_symmetry.space_group_name_H-M   'P 1'
#
loop_
_entity.id
_entity.type
_entity.pdbx_description
1 polymer ?
#
loop_
_entity_poly.entity_id
_entity_poly.type
_entity_poly.pdbx_seq_one_letter_code
_entity_poly.pdbx_strand_id
1 'polypeptide(L)'
;MMQSQHQPSGDDLMRLAAPFSSRSAAAQGIRPRDDELDLFGLTHPGRVRQENQDHFLLCTVHPQVIIHGTSLPSTDGLALRGQRLATIMLVADGVGGSAAGSRASRIATEAVTQYLATALRSYHAAGSASEHEFTEALRKAAIEAHDVVRAEAVAELGGRQMATTLSLGIVVWPWMYVLQGGDSRCDYYRNGVLQQVTKDQTVAQGLADEGVLKPEQVKSSPLKHVLASAIGASAAVPEVSRVNVAERGSVILVCTDGLTKHVSDDEIAQCLAAMESSEQVCHQLLDLALERGGSDNITLVVGRARKGPPK
;
A
#
# COMPACT_ATOMS: atom_id res chain seq x y z
N MET A 1 -17.22 30.95 35.37
CA MET A 1 -17.93 30.08 34.42
C MET A 1 -16.89 29.49 33.48
N MET A 2 -16.43 28.26 33.75
CA MET A 2 -15.47 27.55 32.96
C MET A 2 -16.22 26.79 31.87
N GLN A 3 -15.97 27.11 30.61
CA GLN A 3 -16.45 26.30 29.47
C GLN A 3 -15.50 25.11 29.29
N SER A 4 -16.04 23.92 29.43
CA SER A 4 -15.36 22.66 29.17
C SER A 4 -15.08 22.52 27.66
N GLN A 5 -13.81 22.44 27.29
CA GLN A 5 -13.40 22.06 25.95
C GLN A 5 -13.68 20.58 25.76
N HIS A 6 -14.53 20.27 24.80
CA HIS A 6 -14.87 18.93 24.37
C HIS A 6 -13.72 18.43 23.48
N GLN A 7 -12.92 17.45 23.96
CA GLN A 7 -12.00 16.70 23.10
C GLN A 7 -12.82 15.72 22.25
N PRO A 8 -12.59 15.63 20.93
CA PRO A 8 -13.26 14.63 20.11
C PRO A 8 -12.78 13.24 20.53
N SER A 9 -13.72 12.36 20.80
CA SER A 9 -13.46 10.96 21.14
C SER A 9 -13.02 10.16 19.90
N GLY A 10 -12.24 9.09 20.10
CA GLY A 10 -11.74 8.23 19.03
C GLY A 10 -12.82 7.61 18.12
N ASP A 11 -14.11 7.72 18.48
CA ASP A 11 -15.25 7.32 17.67
C ASP A 11 -15.56 8.26 16.50
N ASP A 12 -15.12 9.52 16.53
CA ASP A 12 -15.36 10.47 15.45
C ASP A 12 -14.45 10.24 14.25
N LEU A 13 -13.27 9.64 14.43
CA LEU A 13 -12.39 9.24 13.34
C LEU A 13 -12.90 8.01 12.57
N MET A 14 -13.75 7.18 13.19
CA MET A 14 -14.42 6.07 12.51
C MET A 14 -15.59 6.53 11.61
N ARG A 15 -16.10 7.73 11.77
CA ARG A 15 -17.25 8.24 10.99
C ARG A 15 -16.88 8.82 9.63
N LEU A 16 -15.62 9.14 9.38
CA LEU A 16 -15.15 9.59 8.05
C LEU A 16 -14.89 8.44 7.06
N ALA A 17 -14.92 7.18 7.51
CA ALA A 17 -14.78 5.99 6.66
C ALA A 17 -16.12 5.42 6.17
N ALA A 18 -17.22 6.15 6.23
CA ALA A 18 -18.54 5.64 5.86
C ALA A 18 -19.18 6.32 4.65
N PRO A 19 -18.92 5.73 3.44
CA PRO A 19 -20.08 5.41 2.62
C PRO A 19 -20.34 3.89 2.47
N PHE A 20 -19.57 3.03 3.11
CA PHE A 20 -19.81 1.58 3.05
C PHE A 20 -20.45 1.10 4.34
N SER A 21 -21.77 1.37 4.50
CA SER A 21 -22.56 0.86 5.61
C SER A 21 -22.40 -0.66 5.75
N SER A 22 -22.18 -1.11 6.98
CA SER A 22 -22.17 -2.49 7.43
C SER A 22 -23.43 -3.23 6.98
N ARG A 23 -23.42 -3.81 5.79
CA ARG A 23 -24.35 -4.88 5.47
C ARG A 23 -23.76 -6.19 5.98
N SER A 24 -24.43 -6.72 6.99
CA SER A 24 -24.45 -8.09 7.49
C SER A 24 -23.27 -9.02 7.14
N ALA A 25 -22.68 -9.65 8.16
CA ALA A 25 -21.68 -10.72 8.09
C ALA A 25 -22.03 -11.95 7.22
N ALA A 26 -23.17 -11.95 6.54
CA ALA A 26 -23.67 -13.05 5.70
C ALA A 26 -23.18 -13.01 4.24
N ALA A 27 -22.43 -11.99 3.82
CA ALA A 27 -21.87 -11.88 2.46
C ALA A 27 -20.33 -11.86 2.46
N GLN A 28 -19.68 -12.69 3.28
CA GLN A 28 -18.27 -13.02 3.09
C GLN A 28 -18.17 -13.84 1.80
N GLY A 29 -17.91 -13.16 0.68
CA GLY A 29 -17.76 -13.80 -0.61
C GLY A 29 -16.70 -14.91 -0.55
N ILE A 30 -16.88 -15.97 -1.34
CA ILE A 30 -15.92 -17.06 -1.46
C ILE A 30 -14.54 -16.47 -1.80
N ARG A 31 -13.53 -16.87 -1.02
CA ARG A 31 -12.15 -16.45 -1.24
C ARG A 31 -11.72 -16.72 -2.69
N PRO A 32 -11.16 -15.74 -3.41
CA PRO A 32 -10.69 -15.96 -4.77
C PRO A 32 -9.52 -16.96 -4.81
N ARG A 33 -9.55 -17.87 -5.78
CA ARG A 33 -8.40 -18.74 -6.07
C ARG A 33 -7.28 -17.93 -6.68
N ASP A 34 -6.07 -18.52 -6.77
CA ASP A 34 -4.90 -17.83 -7.33
C ASP A 34 -5.06 -17.52 -8.82
N ASP A 35 -5.72 -18.42 -9.58
CA ASP A 35 -6.03 -18.25 -11.00
C ASP A 35 -7.12 -17.20 -11.29
N GLU A 36 -7.86 -16.80 -10.27
CA GLU A 36 -8.86 -15.72 -10.32
C GLU A 36 -8.28 -14.34 -10.00
N LEU A 37 -6.99 -14.28 -9.58
CA LEU A 37 -6.32 -13.01 -9.37
C LEU A 37 -5.77 -12.46 -10.68
N ASP A 38 -5.91 -11.16 -10.83
CA ASP A 38 -5.32 -10.36 -11.88
C ASP A 38 -4.45 -9.29 -11.21
N LEU A 39 -3.13 -9.49 -11.24
CA LEU A 39 -2.14 -8.73 -10.49
C LEU A 39 -1.03 -8.29 -11.44
N PHE A 40 -0.68 -7.02 -11.43
CA PHE A 40 0.44 -6.48 -12.18
C PHE A 40 1.05 -5.27 -11.48
N GLY A 41 2.35 -5.04 -11.68
CA GLY A 41 3.05 -3.88 -11.16
C GLY A 41 4.17 -3.48 -12.11
N LEU A 42 4.45 -2.19 -12.21
CA LEU A 42 5.55 -1.64 -12.98
C LEU A 42 6.16 -0.42 -12.29
N THR A 43 7.39 -0.11 -12.69
CA THR A 43 8.11 1.09 -12.29
C THR A 43 8.82 1.68 -13.50
N HIS A 44 8.89 3.02 -13.55
CA HIS A 44 9.52 3.77 -14.65
C HIS A 44 10.22 5.03 -14.10
N PRO A 45 11.43 5.38 -14.58
CA PRO A 45 12.16 6.57 -14.10
C PRO A 45 11.48 7.90 -14.42
N GLY A 46 10.43 7.91 -15.23
CA GLY A 46 9.86 9.13 -15.77
C GLY A 46 10.64 9.63 -16.97
N ARG A 47 10.43 10.92 -17.33
CA ARG A 47 11.14 11.57 -18.45
C ARG A 47 12.19 12.59 -17.99
N VAL A 48 12.18 12.96 -16.72
CA VAL A 48 13.02 14.04 -16.16
C VAL A 48 14.10 13.50 -15.24
N ARG A 49 13.78 12.48 -14.44
CA ARG A 49 14.73 11.86 -13.52
C ARG A 49 15.73 10.98 -14.30
N GLN A 50 17.00 11.01 -13.89
CA GLN A 50 18.04 10.17 -14.48
C GLN A 50 18.06 8.78 -13.87
N GLU A 51 17.65 8.66 -12.60
CA GLU A 51 17.62 7.41 -11.83
C GLU A 51 16.21 7.13 -11.32
N ASN A 52 15.90 5.85 -11.22
CA ASN A 52 14.68 5.41 -10.57
C ASN A 52 14.96 5.06 -9.10
N GLN A 53 14.36 5.81 -8.19
CA GLN A 53 14.50 5.65 -6.75
C GLN A 53 13.30 4.91 -6.13
N ASP A 54 12.31 4.60 -6.94
CA ASP A 54 11.15 3.83 -6.52
C ASP A 54 11.46 2.33 -6.51
N HIS A 55 10.88 1.64 -5.55
CA HIS A 55 10.79 0.18 -5.53
C HIS A 55 9.37 -0.27 -5.30
N PHE A 56 9.02 -1.45 -5.83
CA PHE A 56 7.75 -2.10 -5.52
C PHE A 56 7.95 -3.59 -5.22
N LEU A 57 7.00 -4.16 -4.52
CA LEU A 57 6.85 -5.60 -4.35
C LEU A 57 5.40 -6.00 -4.57
N LEU A 58 5.21 -6.98 -5.42
CA LEU A 58 3.94 -7.66 -5.64
C LEU A 58 4.13 -9.15 -5.46
N CYS A 59 3.52 -9.73 -4.45
CA CYS A 59 3.66 -11.16 -4.19
C CYS A 59 2.44 -11.77 -3.49
N THR A 60 2.39 -13.10 -3.50
CA THR A 60 1.45 -13.89 -2.72
C THR A 60 2.22 -14.77 -1.73
N VAL A 61 1.70 -14.88 -0.51
CA VAL A 61 2.29 -15.69 0.55
C VAL A 61 1.54 -16.99 0.70
N HIS A 62 2.26 -18.10 0.66
CA HIS A 62 1.70 -19.46 0.79
C HIS A 62 2.53 -20.29 1.78
N PRO A 63 1.91 -21.20 2.58
CA PRO A 63 2.63 -22.28 3.22
C PRO A 63 3.15 -23.25 2.16
N GLN A 64 4.33 -23.81 2.38
CA GLN A 64 4.94 -24.80 1.48
C GLN A 64 5.49 -25.98 2.28
N VAL A 65 5.29 -27.19 1.75
CA VAL A 65 5.93 -28.41 2.22
C VAL A 65 7.02 -28.81 1.23
N ILE A 66 8.23 -29.03 1.74
CA ILE A 66 9.37 -29.52 0.94
C ILE A 66 9.62 -30.96 1.37
N ILE A 67 9.53 -31.90 0.42
CA ILE A 67 9.79 -33.31 0.66
C ILE A 67 11.25 -33.59 0.37
N HIS A 68 12.01 -34.04 1.38
CA HIS A 68 13.39 -34.44 1.23
C HIS A 68 13.55 -35.94 0.96
N GLY A 69 12.48 -36.75 1.19
CA GLY A 69 12.46 -38.19 0.91
C GLY A 69 11.09 -38.75 1.29
N THR A 70 10.67 -39.82 0.62
CA THR A 70 9.42 -40.53 0.88
C THR A 70 9.48 -41.97 0.39
N SER A 71 8.73 -42.83 1.04
CA SER A 71 8.43 -44.18 0.59
C SER A 71 7.07 -44.30 -0.13
N LEU A 72 6.37 -43.15 -0.32
CA LEU A 72 5.11 -43.15 -1.06
C LEU A 72 5.36 -43.45 -2.55
N PRO A 73 4.46 -44.19 -3.22
CA PRO A 73 4.64 -44.53 -4.65
C PRO A 73 4.48 -43.28 -5.56
N SER A 74 3.78 -42.25 -5.12
CA SER A 74 3.66 -40.94 -5.77
C SER A 74 3.39 -39.84 -4.74
N THR A 75 3.80 -38.62 -5.05
CA THR A 75 3.49 -37.39 -4.29
C THR A 75 2.42 -36.53 -4.95
N ASP A 76 1.88 -36.95 -6.10
CA ASP A 76 0.91 -36.16 -6.88
C ASP A 76 -0.39 -35.83 -6.13
N GLY A 77 -0.77 -36.67 -5.16
CA GLY A 77 -1.93 -36.46 -4.29
C GLY A 77 -1.66 -35.57 -3.08
N LEU A 78 -0.43 -35.10 -2.87
CA LEU A 78 -0.07 -34.29 -1.73
C LEU A 78 -0.21 -32.80 -2.05
N ALA A 79 -0.93 -32.07 -1.20
CA ALA A 79 -1.02 -30.61 -1.29
C ALA A 79 0.29 -29.98 -0.77
N LEU A 80 1.34 -29.95 -1.61
CA LEU A 80 2.66 -29.43 -1.25
C LEU A 80 2.68 -27.91 -1.11
N ARG A 81 1.70 -27.22 -1.71
CA ARG A 81 1.49 -25.78 -1.57
C ARG A 81 0.12 -25.54 -0.92
N GLY A 82 0.11 -24.92 0.24
CA GLY A 82 -1.12 -24.58 0.94
C GLY A 82 -1.85 -23.38 0.29
N GLN A 83 -3.05 -23.10 0.80
CA GLN A 83 -3.83 -21.94 0.37
C GLN A 83 -3.05 -20.65 0.61
N ARG A 84 -3.25 -19.66 -0.29
CA ARG A 84 -2.68 -18.33 -0.15
C ARG A 84 -3.06 -17.73 1.21
N LEU A 85 -2.09 -17.29 1.98
CA LEU A 85 -2.29 -16.60 3.25
C LEU A 85 -2.62 -15.11 3.02
N ALA A 86 -1.86 -14.47 2.13
CA ALA A 86 -2.03 -13.06 1.81
C ALA A 86 -1.59 -12.75 0.37
N THR A 87 -2.06 -11.60 -0.14
CA THR A 87 -1.48 -10.90 -1.29
C THR A 87 -0.89 -9.59 -0.80
N ILE A 88 0.36 -9.30 -1.17
CA ILE A 88 1.10 -8.11 -0.76
C ILE A 88 1.34 -7.24 -2.00
N MET A 89 0.99 -5.97 -1.89
CA MET A 89 1.17 -4.91 -2.89
C MET A 89 1.85 -3.74 -2.18
N LEU A 90 3.09 -3.43 -2.52
CA LEU A 90 3.92 -2.43 -1.85
C LEU A 90 4.58 -1.52 -2.88
N VAL A 91 4.62 -0.23 -2.58
CA VAL A 91 5.48 0.77 -3.24
C VAL A 91 6.25 1.56 -2.21
N ALA A 92 7.46 1.98 -2.58
CA ALA A 92 8.33 2.81 -1.77
C ALA A 92 9.03 3.81 -2.70
N ASP A 93 8.82 5.11 -2.46
CA ASP A 93 9.42 6.23 -3.20
C ASP A 93 10.62 6.77 -2.41
N GLY A 94 11.80 6.69 -2.99
CA GLY A 94 13.04 7.08 -2.34
C GLY A 94 13.25 8.59 -2.34
N VAL A 95 13.44 9.17 -1.16
CA VAL A 95 13.66 10.61 -0.95
C VAL A 95 15.09 10.87 -0.51
N GLY A 96 15.77 11.87 -1.13
CA GLY A 96 17.10 12.26 -0.65
C GLY A 96 18.19 12.37 -1.73
N GLY A 97 17.82 12.42 -3.02
CA GLY A 97 18.71 12.59 -4.17
C GLY A 97 19.58 11.35 -4.48
N SER A 98 19.65 11.00 -5.76
CA SER A 98 20.43 9.90 -6.36
C SER A 98 20.45 8.57 -5.57
N ALA A 99 21.63 8.04 -5.25
CA ALA A 99 21.81 6.71 -4.66
C ALA A 99 21.20 6.52 -3.26
N ALA A 100 21.03 7.58 -2.46
CA ALA A 100 20.52 7.47 -1.10
C ALA A 100 19.02 7.15 -1.06
N GLY A 101 18.22 7.78 -1.93
CA GLY A 101 16.78 7.51 -2.04
C GLY A 101 16.51 6.09 -2.51
N SER A 102 17.14 5.65 -3.61
CA SER A 102 17.00 4.28 -4.12
C SER A 102 17.43 3.23 -3.09
N ARG A 103 18.48 3.50 -2.31
CA ARG A 103 18.91 2.61 -1.23
C ARG A 103 17.89 2.56 -0.10
N ALA A 104 17.29 3.71 0.28
CA ALA A 104 16.27 3.77 1.32
C ALA A 104 15.02 2.96 0.95
N SER A 105 14.47 3.19 -0.25
CA SER A 105 13.28 2.49 -0.72
C SER A 105 13.51 0.98 -0.85
N ARG A 106 14.69 0.55 -1.33
CA ARG A 106 15.09 -0.86 -1.38
C ARG A 106 15.14 -1.48 0.01
N ILE A 107 15.88 -0.88 0.95
CA ILE A 107 16.05 -1.41 2.31
C ILE A 107 14.72 -1.48 3.04
N ALA A 108 13.88 -0.45 2.95
CA ALA A 108 12.57 -0.43 3.57
C ALA A 108 11.66 -1.55 3.00
N THR A 109 11.69 -1.77 1.69
CA THR A 109 10.94 -2.84 1.03
C THR A 109 11.41 -4.23 1.50
N GLU A 110 12.72 -4.44 1.58
CA GLU A 110 13.33 -5.70 2.07
C GLU A 110 12.96 -5.96 3.54
N ALA A 111 13.15 -4.98 4.42
CA ALA A 111 12.90 -5.10 5.86
C ALA A 111 11.43 -5.41 6.18
N VAL A 112 10.50 -4.63 5.59
CA VAL A 112 9.06 -4.86 5.77
C VAL A 112 8.65 -6.23 5.24
N THR A 113 9.16 -6.65 4.08
CA THR A 113 8.83 -7.95 3.49
C THR A 113 9.28 -9.11 4.38
N GLN A 114 10.51 -9.03 4.94
CA GLN A 114 11.05 -10.05 5.83
C GLN A 114 10.25 -10.15 7.13
N TYR A 115 9.90 -9.01 7.72
CA TYR A 115 9.06 -8.97 8.92
C TYR A 115 7.68 -9.59 8.67
N LEU A 116 7.02 -9.20 7.57
CA LEU A 116 5.69 -9.70 7.22
C LEU A 116 5.65 -11.19 6.93
N ALA A 117 6.68 -11.74 6.30
CA ALA A 117 6.77 -13.18 6.06
C ALA A 117 6.73 -13.97 7.37
N THR A 118 7.27 -13.42 8.46
CA THR A 118 7.23 -14.02 9.80
C THR A 118 5.88 -13.75 10.49
N ALA A 119 5.42 -12.50 10.49
CA ALA A 119 4.19 -12.10 11.16
C ALA A 119 2.94 -12.80 10.59
N LEU A 120 2.84 -12.96 9.27
CA LEU A 120 1.73 -13.65 8.61
C LEU A 120 1.65 -15.13 9.01
N ARG A 121 2.78 -15.80 9.17
CA ARG A 121 2.80 -17.19 9.65
C ARG A 121 2.24 -17.31 11.06
N SER A 122 2.66 -16.42 11.95
CA SER A 122 2.19 -16.39 13.34
C SER A 122 0.70 -16.06 13.41
N TYR A 123 0.24 -15.09 12.63
CA TYR A 123 -1.17 -14.70 12.53
C TYR A 123 -2.07 -15.88 12.12
N HIS A 124 -1.67 -16.65 11.11
CA HIS A 124 -2.45 -17.80 10.65
C HIS A 124 -2.33 -19.02 11.57
N ALA A 125 -1.20 -19.22 12.24
CA ALA A 125 -1.00 -20.34 13.18
C ALA A 125 -1.83 -20.18 14.45
N ALA A 126 -2.04 -18.95 14.91
CA ALA A 126 -2.84 -18.66 16.12
C ALA A 126 -4.35 -18.82 15.94
N GLY A 127 -4.84 -19.10 14.71
CA GLY A 127 -6.25 -19.41 14.41
C GLY A 127 -7.23 -18.26 14.59
N SER A 128 -6.88 -17.19 15.26
CA SER A 128 -7.63 -15.94 15.45
C SER A 128 -6.77 -14.90 16.17
N ALA A 129 -5.59 -14.61 15.67
CA ALA A 129 -4.87 -13.43 16.15
C ALA A 129 -5.82 -12.23 15.98
N SER A 130 -5.93 -11.42 17.03
CA SER A 130 -6.87 -10.30 16.99
C SER A 130 -6.44 -9.34 15.89
N GLU A 131 -7.42 -8.69 15.26
CA GLU A 131 -7.17 -7.61 14.30
C GLU A 131 -6.17 -6.59 14.85
N HIS A 132 -6.27 -6.32 16.15
CA HIS A 132 -5.37 -5.41 16.86
C HIS A 132 -3.91 -5.90 16.81
N GLU A 133 -3.66 -7.18 17.08
CA GLU A 133 -2.30 -7.76 17.05
C GLU A 133 -1.69 -7.67 15.65
N PHE A 134 -2.48 -7.91 14.61
CA PHE A 134 -2.01 -7.79 13.24
C PHE A 134 -1.70 -6.34 12.85
N THR A 135 -2.57 -5.40 13.25
CA THR A 135 -2.35 -3.97 13.04
C THR A 135 -1.08 -3.48 13.74
N GLU A 136 -0.86 -3.91 14.98
CA GLU A 136 0.36 -3.58 15.73
C GLU A 136 1.61 -4.23 15.11
N ALA A 137 1.50 -5.44 14.58
CA ALA A 137 2.60 -6.07 13.84
C ALA A 137 2.97 -5.27 12.58
N LEU A 138 2.00 -4.71 11.87
CA LEU A 138 2.25 -3.84 10.71
C LEU A 138 2.96 -2.54 11.12
N ARG A 139 2.53 -1.90 12.20
CA ARG A 139 3.21 -0.70 12.72
C ARG A 139 4.66 -1.00 13.11
N LYS A 140 4.89 -2.12 13.80
CA LYS A 140 6.24 -2.56 14.17
C LYS A 140 7.10 -2.82 12.93
N ALA A 141 6.56 -3.43 11.88
CA ALA A 141 7.28 -3.63 10.63
C ALA A 141 7.78 -2.31 10.02
N ALA A 142 6.95 -1.27 10.05
CA ALA A 142 7.33 0.06 9.56
C ALA A 142 8.39 0.73 10.45
N ILE A 143 8.29 0.58 11.78
CA ILE A 143 9.29 1.14 12.71
C ILE A 143 10.62 0.41 12.56
N GLU A 144 10.64 -0.92 12.46
CA GLU A 144 11.87 -1.67 12.19
C GLU A 144 12.51 -1.24 10.86
N ALA A 145 11.72 -1.08 9.79
CA ALA A 145 12.22 -0.56 8.53
C ALA A 145 12.80 0.85 8.68
N HIS A 146 12.16 1.72 9.46
CA HIS A 146 12.67 3.06 9.78
C HIS A 146 14.02 2.98 10.49
N ASP A 147 14.16 2.14 11.50
CA ASP A 147 15.40 2.00 12.28
C ASP A 147 16.54 1.44 11.41
N VAL A 148 16.25 0.45 10.55
CA VAL A 148 17.24 -0.12 9.62
C VAL A 148 17.72 0.94 8.61
N VAL A 149 16.80 1.71 8.01
CA VAL A 149 17.16 2.79 7.07
C VAL A 149 18.02 3.86 7.75
N ARG A 150 17.69 4.22 9.00
CA ARG A 150 18.50 5.20 9.77
C ARG A 150 19.87 4.67 10.15
N ALA A 151 19.95 3.41 10.57
CA ALA A 151 21.24 2.79 10.89
C ALA A 151 22.16 2.77 9.66
N GLU A 152 21.61 2.46 8.49
CA GLU A 152 22.34 2.46 7.23
C GLU A 152 22.81 3.87 6.83
N ALA A 153 21.97 4.90 7.01
CA ALA A 153 22.34 6.29 6.76
C ALA A 153 23.53 6.73 7.62
N VAL A 154 23.59 6.29 8.87
CA VAL A 154 24.73 6.57 9.77
C VAL A 154 25.98 5.83 9.32
N ALA A 155 25.86 4.54 8.99
CA ALA A 155 27.00 3.69 8.63
C ALA A 155 27.68 4.11 7.33
N GLU A 156 26.89 4.39 6.29
CA GLU A 156 27.40 4.55 4.91
C GLU A 156 27.47 6.01 4.45
N LEU A 157 26.63 6.88 4.99
CA LEU A 157 26.50 8.27 4.53
C LEU A 157 26.93 9.30 5.59
N GLY A 158 27.51 8.86 6.72
CA GLY A 158 27.91 9.76 7.79
C GLY A 158 26.72 10.55 8.38
N GLY A 159 25.52 9.93 8.40
CA GLY A 159 24.32 10.54 8.92
C GLY A 159 23.58 11.47 7.95
N ARG A 160 23.94 11.49 6.65
CA ARG A 160 23.18 12.22 5.64
C ARG A 160 21.78 11.64 5.53
N GLN A 161 20.83 12.49 5.21
CA GLN A 161 19.41 12.12 5.12
C GLN A 161 19.19 11.06 4.05
N MET A 162 18.60 9.94 4.46
CA MET A 162 18.18 8.82 3.62
C MET A 162 16.78 8.44 4.07
N ALA A 163 15.79 8.61 3.20
CA ALA A 163 14.39 8.39 3.54
C ALA A 163 13.62 7.82 2.36
N THR A 164 12.46 7.25 2.64
CA THR A 164 11.53 6.75 1.63
C THR A 164 10.10 6.83 2.14
N THR A 165 9.14 6.98 1.23
CA THR A 165 7.75 6.64 1.53
C THR A 165 7.58 5.13 1.66
N LEU A 166 6.46 4.70 2.19
CA LEU A 166 6.06 3.30 2.23
C LEU A 166 4.54 3.21 2.20
N SER A 167 3.98 2.68 1.12
CA SER A 167 2.55 2.35 1.03
C SER A 167 2.39 0.88 0.71
N LEU A 168 1.65 0.18 1.55
CA LEU A 168 1.54 -1.27 1.53
C LEU A 168 0.09 -1.69 1.73
N GLY A 169 -0.48 -2.43 0.78
CA GLY A 169 -1.74 -3.14 0.91
C GLY A 169 -1.50 -4.63 1.13
N ILE A 170 -2.01 -5.20 2.20
CA ILE A 170 -1.98 -6.64 2.49
C ILE A 170 -3.40 -7.18 2.50
N VAL A 171 -3.72 -8.00 1.51
CA VAL A 171 -5.03 -8.65 1.45
C VAL A 171 -4.97 -10.00 2.16
N VAL A 172 -5.56 -10.06 3.36
CA VAL A 172 -5.91 -11.27 4.09
C VAL A 172 -7.42 -11.42 3.99
N TRP A 173 -7.87 -12.15 2.99
CA TRP A 173 -9.28 -12.21 2.60
C TRP A 173 -10.22 -12.44 3.79
N PRO A 174 -11.30 -11.65 3.92
CA PRO A 174 -11.84 -10.64 2.99
C PRO A 174 -11.38 -9.19 3.26
N TRP A 175 -10.33 -9.01 4.04
CA TRP A 175 -9.84 -7.70 4.47
C TRP A 175 -8.54 -7.32 3.79
N MET A 176 -8.41 -6.05 3.45
CA MET A 176 -7.15 -5.41 3.11
C MET A 176 -6.72 -4.52 4.27
N TYR A 177 -5.52 -4.74 4.76
CA TYR A 177 -4.84 -3.87 5.70
C TYR A 177 -3.88 -2.98 4.92
N VAL A 178 -3.93 -1.68 5.20
CA VAL A 178 -3.10 -0.69 4.50
C VAL A 178 -2.20 -0.03 5.52
N LEU A 179 -0.89 -0.16 5.32
CA LEU A 179 0.13 0.55 6.08
C LEU A 179 0.68 1.68 5.24
N GLN A 180 0.80 2.87 5.83
CA GLN A 180 1.31 4.07 5.16
C GLN A 180 2.35 4.80 6.00
N GLY A 181 3.38 5.30 5.32
CA GLY A 181 4.34 6.29 5.79
C GLY A 181 4.76 7.16 4.60
N GLY A 182 4.26 8.40 4.51
CA GLY A 182 4.53 9.33 3.41
C GLY A 182 3.30 9.68 2.58
N ASP A 183 3.49 10.01 1.30
CA ASP A 183 2.47 10.48 0.35
C ASP A 183 2.24 9.56 -0.87
N SER A 184 2.89 8.39 -0.90
CA SER A 184 2.47 7.31 -1.80
C SER A 184 1.11 6.81 -1.39
N ARG A 185 0.28 6.35 -2.34
CA ARG A 185 -1.15 6.09 -2.12
C ARG A 185 -1.53 4.63 -2.25
N CYS A 186 -2.56 4.27 -1.51
CA CYS A 186 -3.36 3.07 -1.74
C CYS A 186 -4.81 3.50 -1.96
N ASP A 187 -5.34 3.19 -3.13
CA ASP A 187 -6.70 3.49 -3.55
C ASP A 187 -7.49 2.21 -3.74
N TYR A 188 -8.80 2.30 -3.46
CA TYR A 188 -9.75 1.23 -3.66
C TYR A 188 -10.86 1.68 -4.59
N TYR A 189 -10.95 1.02 -5.76
CA TYR A 189 -11.99 1.30 -6.75
C TYR A 189 -13.09 0.25 -6.69
N ARG A 190 -14.32 0.73 -6.60
CA ARG A 190 -15.49 -0.13 -6.52
C ARG A 190 -16.74 0.58 -7.09
N ASN A 191 -17.48 -0.09 -7.97
CA ASN A 191 -18.77 0.39 -8.49
C ASN A 191 -18.73 1.82 -9.02
N GLY A 192 -17.68 2.18 -9.76
CA GLY A 192 -17.53 3.51 -10.35
C GLY A 192 -16.92 4.56 -9.42
N VAL A 193 -16.63 4.21 -8.16
CA VAL A 193 -16.08 5.14 -7.16
C VAL A 193 -14.65 4.75 -6.82
N LEU A 194 -13.72 5.68 -6.97
CA LEU A 194 -12.35 5.59 -6.45
C LEU A 194 -12.32 6.22 -5.06
N GLN A 195 -11.85 5.47 -4.10
CA GLN A 195 -11.65 5.93 -2.72
C GLN A 195 -10.17 5.85 -2.38
N GLN A 196 -9.55 6.98 -2.04
CA GLN A 196 -8.22 6.98 -1.44
C GLN A 196 -8.35 6.41 -0.02
N VAL A 197 -7.67 5.29 0.24
CA VAL A 197 -7.66 4.62 1.55
C VAL A 197 -6.60 5.23 2.46
N THR A 198 -5.47 5.61 1.89
CA THR A 198 -4.39 6.32 2.57
C THR A 198 -4.68 7.82 2.65
N LYS A 199 -3.96 8.52 3.52
CA LYS A 199 -4.00 9.97 3.61
C LYS A 199 -2.58 10.52 3.46
N ASP A 200 -2.37 11.39 2.48
CA ASP A 200 -1.03 11.91 2.18
C ASP A 200 -0.43 12.60 3.41
N GLN A 201 0.71 12.10 3.89
CA GLN A 201 1.39 12.63 5.06
C GLN A 201 2.35 13.77 4.66
N THR A 202 1.78 14.87 4.13
CA THR A 202 2.49 16.08 3.75
C THR A 202 2.26 17.22 4.75
N VAL A 203 3.15 18.20 4.74
CA VAL A 203 3.02 19.40 5.60
C VAL A 203 1.72 20.16 5.29
N ALA A 204 1.34 20.26 4.00
CA ALA A 204 0.08 20.91 3.62
C ALA A 204 -1.14 20.18 4.18
N GLN A 205 -1.12 18.85 4.16
CA GLN A 205 -2.21 18.04 4.73
C GLN A 205 -2.26 18.20 6.26
N GLY A 206 -1.11 18.18 6.95
CA GLY A 206 -1.05 18.44 8.40
C GLY A 206 -1.64 19.78 8.78
N LEU A 207 -1.33 20.85 8.02
CA LEU A 207 -1.91 22.18 8.24
C LEU A 207 -3.43 22.21 8.00
N ALA A 208 -3.93 21.39 7.09
CA ALA A 208 -5.37 21.27 6.88
C ALA A 208 -6.06 20.52 8.05
N ASP A 209 -5.41 19.48 8.57
CA ASP A 209 -5.92 18.74 9.73
C ASP A 209 -5.98 19.59 11.01
N GLU A 210 -5.03 20.51 11.16
CA GLU A 210 -5.01 21.50 12.25
C GLU A 210 -5.97 22.68 11.99
N GLY A 211 -6.67 22.72 10.85
CA GLY A 211 -7.59 23.79 10.48
C GLY A 211 -6.92 25.09 10.03
N VAL A 212 -5.59 25.08 9.80
CA VAL A 212 -4.83 26.25 9.30
C VAL A 212 -5.08 26.46 7.81
N LEU A 213 -5.15 25.36 7.04
CA LEU A 213 -5.56 25.38 5.63
C LEU A 213 -6.96 24.77 5.48
N LYS A 214 -7.72 25.26 4.50
CA LYS A 214 -8.93 24.58 4.07
C LYS A 214 -8.57 23.37 3.19
N PRO A 215 -9.36 22.28 3.19
CA PRO A 215 -9.07 21.09 2.37
C PRO A 215 -8.82 21.41 0.89
N GLU A 216 -9.56 22.39 0.33
CA GLU A 216 -9.42 22.78 -1.08
C GLU A 216 -8.08 23.49 -1.37
N GLN A 217 -7.43 24.04 -0.35
CA GLN A 217 -6.14 24.74 -0.46
C GLN A 217 -4.95 23.79 -0.44
N VAL A 218 -5.11 22.55 0.03
CA VAL A 218 -4.03 21.55 0.09
C VAL A 218 -3.44 21.30 -1.30
N LYS A 219 -4.29 21.06 -2.31
CA LYS A 219 -3.86 20.76 -3.70
C LYS A 219 -3.09 21.91 -4.35
N SER A 220 -3.34 23.16 -3.93
CA SER A 220 -2.66 24.37 -4.45
C SER A 220 -1.51 24.86 -3.58
N SER A 221 -1.29 24.25 -2.41
CA SER A 221 -0.22 24.64 -1.48
C SER A 221 1.17 24.34 -2.04
N PRO A 222 2.16 25.23 -1.87
CA PRO A 222 3.55 24.91 -2.19
C PRO A 222 4.14 23.81 -1.29
N LEU A 223 3.49 23.51 -0.16
CA LEU A 223 3.91 22.49 0.80
C LEU A 223 3.27 21.12 0.54
N LYS A 224 2.51 20.95 -0.53
CA LYS A 224 1.79 19.71 -0.86
C LYS A 224 2.69 18.49 -1.15
N HIS A 225 3.96 18.75 -1.48
CA HIS A 225 4.96 17.71 -1.76
C HIS A 225 6.05 17.65 -0.67
N VAL A 226 5.90 18.41 0.41
CA VAL A 226 6.84 18.37 1.54
C VAL A 226 6.33 17.33 2.53
N LEU A 227 7.06 16.23 2.66
CA LEU A 227 6.70 15.14 3.56
C LEU A 227 6.77 15.60 5.03
N ALA A 228 5.74 15.31 5.78
CA ALA A 228 5.70 15.45 7.24
C ALA A 228 6.14 14.15 7.95
N SER A 229 6.05 13.00 7.26
CA SER A 229 6.43 11.68 7.76
C SER A 229 7.03 10.85 6.63
N ALA A 230 8.15 10.17 6.90
CA ALA A 230 8.75 9.21 5.98
C ALA A 230 9.64 8.21 6.74
N ILE A 231 9.79 7.01 6.20
CA ILE A 231 10.68 5.96 6.74
C ILE A 231 12.13 6.43 6.58
N GLY A 232 12.91 6.41 7.66
CA GLY A 232 14.30 6.88 7.70
C GLY A 232 14.46 8.38 7.97
N ALA A 233 13.41 9.20 7.83
CA ALA A 233 13.44 10.63 8.11
C ALA A 233 13.51 10.95 9.63
N SER A 234 13.49 12.24 9.99
CA SER A 234 13.44 12.67 11.41
C SER A 234 12.15 12.25 12.11
N ALA A 235 11.06 12.13 11.36
CA ALA A 235 9.77 11.65 11.86
C ALA A 235 9.23 10.55 10.93
N ALA A 236 8.79 9.45 11.55
CA ALA A 236 8.03 8.39 10.90
C ALA A 236 6.80 8.09 11.76
N VAL A 237 5.62 8.35 11.23
CA VAL A 237 4.33 8.09 11.89
C VAL A 237 3.55 7.13 10.99
N PRO A 238 3.82 5.80 11.10
CA PRO A 238 3.11 4.83 10.27
C PRO A 238 1.65 4.73 10.70
N GLU A 239 0.75 4.87 9.73
CA GLU A 239 -0.68 4.70 9.91
C GLU A 239 -1.14 3.37 9.33
N VAL A 240 -2.07 2.71 10.02
CA VAL A 240 -2.67 1.46 9.54
C VAL A 240 -4.18 1.61 9.50
N SER A 241 -4.76 1.33 8.35
CA SER A 241 -6.20 1.29 8.11
C SER A 241 -6.64 -0.08 7.59
N ARG A 242 -7.95 -0.33 7.54
CA ARG A 242 -8.52 -1.58 7.07
C ARG A 242 -9.75 -1.34 6.21
N VAL A 243 -9.83 -2.06 5.08
CA VAL A 243 -10.96 -2.00 4.14
C VAL A 243 -11.46 -3.41 3.84
N ASN A 244 -12.77 -3.58 3.71
CA ASN A 244 -13.36 -4.83 3.25
C ASN A 244 -13.29 -4.89 1.71
N VAL A 245 -12.61 -5.90 1.18
CA VAL A 245 -12.40 -6.12 -0.26
C VAL A 245 -13.08 -7.38 -0.78
N ALA A 246 -14.11 -7.86 -0.08
CA ALA A 246 -14.82 -9.09 -0.42
C ALA A 246 -15.55 -9.05 -1.77
N GLU A 247 -15.78 -7.86 -2.34
CA GLU A 247 -16.49 -7.70 -3.59
C GLU A 247 -15.59 -7.98 -4.79
N ARG A 248 -15.95 -8.99 -5.57
CA ARG A 248 -15.23 -9.35 -6.79
C ARG A 248 -15.37 -8.26 -7.86
N GLY A 249 -14.28 -7.98 -8.56
CA GLY A 249 -14.19 -6.93 -9.58
C GLY A 249 -13.91 -5.54 -9.02
N SER A 250 -13.81 -5.39 -7.70
CA SER A 250 -13.15 -4.22 -7.12
C SER A 250 -11.64 -4.25 -7.39
N VAL A 251 -11.03 -3.08 -7.48
CA VAL A 251 -9.62 -2.92 -7.84
C VAL A 251 -8.88 -2.21 -6.72
N ILE A 252 -7.69 -2.69 -6.42
CA ILE A 252 -6.74 -2.05 -5.52
C ILE A 252 -5.63 -1.45 -6.40
N LEU A 253 -5.34 -0.17 -6.21
CA LEU A 253 -4.21 0.53 -6.81
C LEU A 253 -3.29 1.00 -5.69
N VAL A 254 -2.00 0.67 -5.77
CA VAL A 254 -0.95 1.24 -4.91
C VAL A 254 0.04 1.95 -5.82
N CYS A 255 0.31 3.23 -5.58
CA CYS A 255 1.17 4.02 -6.46
C CYS A 255 1.99 5.07 -5.71
N THR A 256 3.11 5.48 -6.32
CA THR A 256 3.88 6.64 -5.90
C THR A 256 3.27 7.93 -6.44
N ASP A 257 3.68 9.08 -5.89
CA ASP A 257 3.15 10.40 -6.25
C ASP A 257 3.47 10.80 -7.70
N GLY A 258 4.45 10.15 -8.34
CA GLY A 258 4.75 10.34 -9.76
C GLY A 258 3.58 10.02 -10.69
N LEU A 259 2.63 9.15 -10.28
CA LEU A 259 1.39 8.96 -11.01
C LEU A 259 0.44 10.13 -10.74
N THR A 260 0.14 10.41 -9.48
CA THR A 260 -0.91 11.35 -9.06
C THR A 260 -0.54 12.82 -9.26
N LYS A 261 0.73 13.13 -9.50
CA LYS A 261 1.19 14.44 -10.00
C LYS A 261 0.66 14.75 -11.40
N HIS A 262 0.40 13.73 -12.20
CA HIS A 262 0.08 13.87 -13.62
C HIS A 262 -1.32 13.37 -13.99
N VAL A 263 -1.89 12.42 -13.26
CA VAL A 263 -3.19 11.79 -13.54
C VAL A 263 -4.12 12.04 -12.37
N SER A 264 -5.27 12.64 -12.64
CA SER A 264 -6.27 12.97 -11.63
C SER A 264 -7.04 11.74 -11.16
N ASP A 265 -7.65 11.85 -9.96
CA ASP A 265 -8.45 10.78 -9.36
C ASP A 265 -9.60 10.33 -10.30
N ASP A 266 -10.24 11.29 -11.00
CA ASP A 266 -11.33 11.01 -11.96
C ASP A 266 -10.82 10.20 -13.17
N GLU A 267 -9.64 10.52 -13.68
CA GLU A 267 -9.04 9.82 -14.81
C GLU A 267 -8.55 8.43 -14.41
N ILE A 268 -7.97 8.29 -13.21
CA ILE A 268 -7.64 6.98 -12.63
C ILE A 268 -8.90 6.13 -12.54
N ALA A 269 -9.99 6.69 -12.00
CA ALA A 269 -11.27 6.00 -11.91
C ALA A 269 -11.81 5.56 -13.29
N GLN A 270 -11.71 6.41 -14.32
CA GLN A 270 -12.11 6.07 -15.68
C GLN A 270 -11.26 4.93 -16.27
N CYS A 271 -9.94 4.97 -16.11
CA CYS A 271 -9.05 3.89 -16.55
C CYS A 271 -9.37 2.57 -15.84
N LEU A 272 -9.60 2.59 -14.52
CA LEU A 272 -9.96 1.41 -13.73
C LEU A 272 -11.35 0.87 -14.10
N ALA A 273 -12.30 1.74 -14.48
CA ALA A 273 -13.62 1.33 -14.96
C ALA A 273 -13.57 0.56 -16.29
N ALA A 274 -12.66 0.96 -17.17
CA ALA A 274 -12.50 0.42 -18.53
C ALA A 274 -11.47 -0.73 -18.61
N MET A 275 -10.81 -1.08 -17.50
CA MET A 275 -9.70 -2.03 -17.52
C MET A 275 -10.09 -3.44 -17.96
N GLU A 276 -9.34 -4.00 -18.87
CA GLU A 276 -9.43 -5.40 -19.30
C GLU A 276 -8.54 -6.30 -18.42
N SER A 277 -7.32 -5.83 -18.12
CA SER A 277 -6.36 -6.49 -17.22
C SER A 277 -5.61 -5.48 -16.36
N SER A 278 -5.02 -5.95 -15.25
CA SER A 278 -4.14 -5.15 -14.41
C SER A 278 -2.91 -4.66 -15.18
N GLU A 279 -2.38 -5.45 -16.10
CA GLU A 279 -1.26 -5.09 -16.97
C GLU A 279 -1.63 -3.94 -17.91
N GLN A 280 -2.75 -4.07 -18.62
CA GLN A 280 -3.21 -3.05 -19.58
C GLN A 280 -3.43 -1.70 -18.87
N VAL A 281 -4.11 -1.68 -17.74
CA VAL A 281 -4.39 -0.41 -17.04
C VAL A 281 -3.13 0.20 -16.44
N CYS A 282 -2.17 -0.60 -15.96
CA CYS A 282 -0.87 -0.09 -15.51
C CYS A 282 -0.12 0.64 -16.62
N HIS A 283 -0.05 0.04 -17.82
CA HIS A 283 0.58 0.70 -18.97
C HIS A 283 -0.17 1.96 -19.40
N GLN A 284 -1.50 1.92 -19.45
CA GLN A 284 -2.31 3.08 -19.78
C GLN A 284 -2.10 4.25 -18.82
N LEU A 285 -2.07 4.00 -17.51
CA LEU A 285 -1.83 5.03 -16.50
C LEU A 285 -0.39 5.58 -16.58
N LEU A 286 0.60 4.71 -16.84
CA LEU A 286 1.98 5.13 -17.07
C LEU A 286 2.09 6.04 -18.29
N ASP A 287 1.50 5.65 -19.42
CA ASP A 287 1.55 6.42 -20.66
C ASP A 287 0.93 7.82 -20.46
N LEU A 288 -0.23 7.90 -19.80
CA LEU A 288 -0.85 9.19 -19.45
C LEU A 288 0.06 10.07 -18.61
N ALA A 289 0.73 9.51 -17.59
CA ALA A 289 1.65 10.26 -16.75
C ALA A 289 2.88 10.73 -17.55
N LEU A 290 3.42 9.89 -18.42
CA LEU A 290 4.55 10.23 -19.29
C LEU A 290 4.20 11.30 -20.33
N GLU A 291 3.03 11.21 -20.98
CA GLU A 291 2.53 12.21 -21.95
C GLU A 291 2.40 13.59 -21.32
N ARG A 292 2.06 13.66 -20.04
CA ARG A 292 1.92 14.92 -19.27
C ARG A 292 3.21 15.40 -18.62
N GLY A 293 4.32 14.83 -19.01
CA GLY A 293 5.66 15.30 -18.65
C GLY A 293 6.49 14.31 -17.86
N GLY A 294 5.89 13.35 -17.15
CA GLY A 294 6.59 12.30 -16.40
C GLY A 294 7.72 12.88 -15.54
N SER A 295 7.41 13.89 -14.71
CA SER A 295 8.42 14.71 -14.01
C SER A 295 9.11 13.98 -12.86
N ASP A 296 8.60 12.82 -12.45
CA ASP A 296 9.15 12.00 -11.38
C ASP A 296 9.19 10.51 -11.74
N ASN A 297 9.77 9.69 -10.88
CA ASN A 297 9.66 8.25 -10.94
C ASN A 297 8.19 7.86 -10.78
N ILE A 298 7.73 6.87 -11.54
CA ILE A 298 6.33 6.44 -11.60
C ILE A 298 6.27 4.96 -11.30
N THR A 299 5.67 4.61 -10.19
CA THR A 299 5.50 3.21 -9.78
C THR A 299 4.06 2.95 -9.40
N LEU A 300 3.50 1.88 -9.94
CA LEU A 300 2.13 1.48 -9.65
C LEU A 300 1.98 -0.05 -9.64
N VAL A 301 1.12 -0.52 -8.75
CA VAL A 301 0.74 -1.91 -8.58
C VAL A 301 -0.77 -1.99 -8.55
N VAL A 302 -1.34 -2.79 -9.45
CA VAL A 302 -2.79 -2.99 -9.55
C VAL A 302 -3.14 -4.44 -9.27
N GLY A 303 -4.20 -4.66 -8.52
CA GLY A 303 -4.70 -5.99 -8.23
C GLY A 303 -6.21 -6.05 -8.09
N ARG A 304 -6.80 -7.11 -8.64
CA ARG A 304 -8.21 -7.45 -8.45
C ARG A 304 -8.47 -8.95 -8.39
N ALA A 305 -9.57 -9.32 -7.75
CA ALA A 305 -10.16 -10.63 -7.95
C ALA A 305 -11.16 -10.54 -9.12
N ARG A 306 -10.93 -11.30 -10.20
CA ARG A 306 -11.80 -11.30 -11.38
C ARG A 306 -13.24 -11.66 -10.98
N LYS A 307 -14.22 -11.03 -11.64
CA LYS A 307 -15.60 -11.52 -11.60
C LYS A 307 -15.61 -12.90 -12.23
N GLY A 308 -16.20 -13.89 -11.55
CA GLY A 308 -16.43 -15.20 -12.16
C GLY A 308 -17.25 -15.05 -13.43
N PRO A 309 -17.25 -16.05 -14.33
CA PRO A 309 -18.15 -16.05 -15.46
C PRO A 309 -19.60 -15.84 -14.96
N PRO A 310 -20.44 -15.08 -15.67
CA PRO A 310 -21.84 -14.94 -15.28
C PRO A 310 -22.46 -16.34 -15.17
N LYS A 311 -23.14 -16.60 -14.07
CA LYS A 311 -23.87 -17.85 -13.83
C LYS A 311 -25.03 -17.96 -14.79
#